data_49f3c9f5c3ab1207ab4a240baa2966a6
#
_entry.id   49f3c9f5c3ab1207ab4a240baa2966a6
#
_cell.length_a   1.000
_cell.length_b   1.000
_cell.length_c   1.000
_cell.angle_alpha   90.00
_cell.angle_beta   90.00
_cell.angle_gamma   90.00
#
_symmetry.space_group_name_H-M   'P 1'
#
loop_
_entity.id
_entity.type
_entity.pdbx_description
1 polymer ?
#
loop_
_entity_poly.entity_id
_entity_poly.type
_entity_poly.pdbx_seq_one_letter_code
_entity_poly.pdbx_strand_id
1 'polypeptide(L)'
;MKIAVLGTGMVGNAIASKLVVLGHEVMMGSRTADNAKAAAWTQTTGARGLAGTFADAAVFGELVFNCTNGASSLAALSAAGAANLEGKIVVDVANVLAPNLQASESLGEQIQKAFPRAKVVKTLNTVNCEIMVNPQKLPGSHTVFLSGNDQDAKRMIHELLRTFGWTDTIDLGDIATARATESYLPLWLSLWKQLGTSTFNINVVR
;
A
#
# COMPACT_ATOMS: atom_id res chain seq x y z
N MET A 1 12.82 -1.50 -11.50
CA MET A 1 11.99 -2.70 -11.19
C MET A 1 10.65 -2.58 -11.89
N LYS A 2 10.01 -3.71 -12.13
CA LYS A 2 8.61 -3.80 -12.54
C LYS A 2 7.72 -3.90 -11.31
N ILE A 3 6.76 -3.01 -11.17
CA ILE A 3 5.91 -2.93 -9.98
C ILE A 3 4.43 -2.94 -10.38
N ALA A 4 3.66 -3.81 -9.73
CA ALA A 4 2.21 -3.84 -9.85
C ALA A 4 1.58 -2.93 -8.79
N VAL A 5 0.57 -2.15 -9.17
CA VAL A 5 -0.27 -1.39 -8.25
C VAL A 5 -1.73 -1.79 -8.46
N LEU A 6 -2.29 -2.56 -7.54
CA LEU A 6 -3.66 -3.02 -7.62
C LEU A 6 -4.60 -1.98 -7.03
N GLY A 7 -5.43 -1.38 -7.87
CA GLY A 7 -6.39 -0.33 -7.52
C GLY A 7 -6.12 1.00 -8.21
N THR A 8 -7.20 1.61 -8.72
CA THR A 8 -7.19 2.84 -9.53
C THR A 8 -7.76 4.06 -8.78
N GLY A 9 -7.85 3.96 -7.44
CA GLY A 9 -8.29 5.03 -6.56
C GLY A 9 -7.18 6.06 -6.29
N MET A 10 -7.44 7.01 -5.40
CA MET A 10 -6.47 8.06 -5.03
C MET A 10 -5.15 7.48 -4.53
N VAL A 11 -5.18 6.47 -3.66
CA VAL A 11 -3.98 5.81 -3.12
C VAL A 11 -3.18 5.13 -4.23
N GLY A 12 -3.86 4.31 -5.07
CA GLY A 12 -3.20 3.63 -6.19
C GLY A 12 -2.58 4.60 -7.18
N ASN A 13 -3.30 5.68 -7.52
CA ASN A 13 -2.78 6.72 -8.41
C ASN A 13 -1.55 7.42 -7.82
N ALA A 14 -1.59 7.81 -6.55
CA ALA A 14 -0.46 8.49 -5.89
C ALA A 14 0.79 7.59 -5.85
N ILE A 15 0.65 6.34 -5.41
CA ILE A 15 1.76 5.39 -5.31
C ILE A 15 2.31 5.07 -6.71
N ALA A 16 1.45 4.74 -7.68
CA ALA A 16 1.87 4.42 -9.03
C ALA A 16 2.62 5.58 -9.69
N SER A 17 2.11 6.81 -9.55
CA SER A 17 2.75 8.02 -10.10
C SER A 17 4.11 8.27 -9.44
N LYS A 18 4.22 8.13 -8.12
CA LYS A 18 5.51 8.28 -7.42
C LYS A 18 6.53 7.26 -7.90
N LEU A 19 6.14 6.00 -8.05
CA LEU A 19 7.02 4.94 -8.54
C LEU A 19 7.52 5.20 -9.96
N VAL A 20 6.65 5.70 -10.85
CA VAL A 20 7.07 6.11 -12.22
C VAL A 20 8.08 7.25 -12.17
N VAL A 21 7.85 8.28 -11.33
CA VAL A 21 8.80 9.40 -11.13
C VAL A 21 10.15 8.90 -10.63
N LEU A 22 10.17 7.88 -9.78
CA LEU A 22 11.40 7.23 -9.29
C LEU A 22 12.07 6.31 -10.33
N GLY A 23 11.52 6.21 -11.53
CA GLY A 23 12.13 5.46 -12.64
C GLY A 23 11.72 3.99 -12.75
N HIS A 24 10.71 3.56 -11.99
CA HIS A 24 10.16 2.20 -12.10
C HIS A 24 9.20 2.07 -13.29
N GLU A 25 9.08 0.86 -13.82
CA GLU A 25 8.00 0.49 -14.73
C GLU A 25 6.80 0.02 -13.88
N VAL A 26 5.63 0.61 -14.09
CA VAL A 26 4.47 0.37 -13.23
C VAL A 26 3.28 -0.07 -14.05
N MET A 27 2.64 -1.18 -13.67
CA MET A 27 1.35 -1.56 -14.20
C MET A 27 0.25 -1.36 -13.15
N MET A 28 -0.71 -0.48 -13.48
CA MET A 28 -1.89 -0.26 -12.67
C MET A 28 -2.93 -1.34 -13.00
N GLY A 29 -3.24 -2.19 -12.00
CA GLY A 29 -4.21 -3.26 -12.12
C GLY A 29 -5.61 -2.84 -11.68
N SER A 30 -6.61 -3.31 -12.39
CA SER A 30 -8.02 -3.11 -12.09
C SER A 30 -8.85 -4.36 -12.35
N ARG A 31 -10.16 -4.32 -12.10
CA ARG A 31 -11.06 -5.46 -12.37
C ARG A 31 -11.18 -5.78 -13.85
N THR A 32 -11.07 -4.79 -14.70
CA THR A 32 -11.18 -4.90 -16.15
C THR A 32 -10.01 -4.17 -16.82
N ALA A 33 -9.55 -4.65 -17.98
CA ALA A 33 -8.42 -4.05 -18.70
C ALA A 33 -8.74 -2.64 -19.25
N ASP A 34 -10.01 -2.35 -19.50
CA ASP A 34 -10.53 -1.11 -20.10
C ASP A 34 -10.91 -0.04 -19.04
N ASN A 35 -10.35 -0.11 -17.85
CA ASN A 35 -10.66 0.83 -16.76
C ASN A 35 -10.26 2.26 -17.13
N ALA A 36 -11.25 3.17 -17.21
CA ALA A 36 -11.04 4.56 -17.64
C ALA A 36 -10.04 5.34 -16.77
N LYS A 37 -10.00 5.08 -15.44
CA LYS A 37 -9.05 5.75 -14.54
C LYS A 37 -7.61 5.28 -14.78
N ALA A 38 -7.42 3.98 -15.00
CA ALA A 38 -6.11 3.43 -15.33
C ALA A 38 -5.64 3.93 -16.70
N ALA A 39 -6.51 3.96 -17.71
CA ALA A 39 -6.22 4.50 -19.04
C ALA A 39 -5.84 5.99 -18.99
N ALA A 40 -6.58 6.81 -18.23
CA ALA A 40 -6.24 8.22 -18.04
C ALA A 40 -4.86 8.40 -17.35
N TRP A 41 -4.55 7.57 -16.36
CA TRP A 41 -3.25 7.60 -15.68
C TRP A 41 -2.09 7.25 -16.63
N THR A 42 -2.23 6.23 -17.50
CA THR A 42 -1.16 5.87 -18.46
C THR A 42 -0.83 7.01 -19.42
N GLN A 43 -1.80 7.83 -19.79
CA GLN A 43 -1.58 9.01 -20.65
C GLN A 43 -0.66 10.06 -19.98
N THR A 44 -0.62 10.11 -18.64
CA THR A 44 0.20 11.07 -17.89
C THR A 44 1.60 10.55 -17.55
N THR A 45 1.84 9.25 -17.69
CA THR A 45 3.06 8.58 -17.19
C THR A 45 4.03 8.13 -18.29
N GLY A 46 3.66 8.31 -19.57
CA GLY A 46 4.46 7.90 -20.71
C GLY A 46 4.72 6.39 -20.76
N ALA A 47 5.83 5.98 -21.35
CA ALA A 47 6.15 4.57 -21.61
C ALA A 47 6.35 3.70 -20.35
N ARG A 48 6.48 4.30 -19.15
CA ARG A 48 6.67 3.56 -17.90
C ARG A 48 5.38 3.20 -17.18
N GLY A 49 4.25 3.78 -17.56
CA GLY A 49 2.94 3.49 -17.00
C GLY A 49 2.13 2.57 -17.92
N LEU A 50 1.72 1.44 -17.41
CA LEU A 50 0.89 0.46 -18.08
C LEU A 50 -0.41 0.24 -17.31
N ALA A 51 -1.44 -0.25 -17.96
CA ALA A 51 -2.71 -0.64 -17.34
C ALA A 51 -3.12 -2.05 -17.79
N GLY A 52 -3.81 -2.76 -16.92
CA GLY A 52 -4.31 -4.10 -17.19
C GLY A 52 -5.28 -4.59 -16.11
N THR A 53 -5.62 -5.86 -16.16
CA THR A 53 -6.35 -6.52 -15.09
C THR A 53 -5.47 -6.69 -13.84
N PHE A 54 -6.07 -7.11 -12.71
CA PHE A 54 -5.30 -7.48 -11.52
C PHE A 54 -4.32 -8.62 -11.82
N ALA A 55 -4.71 -9.59 -12.64
CA ALA A 55 -3.85 -10.70 -13.04
C ALA A 55 -2.68 -10.23 -13.92
N ASP A 56 -2.95 -9.39 -14.94
CA ASP A 56 -1.90 -8.84 -15.80
C ASP A 56 -0.85 -8.07 -14.98
N ALA A 57 -1.33 -7.22 -14.06
CA ALA A 57 -0.44 -6.46 -13.19
C ALA A 57 0.37 -7.38 -12.27
N ALA A 58 -0.25 -8.39 -11.66
CA ALA A 58 0.45 -9.33 -10.80
C ALA A 58 1.49 -10.18 -11.54
N VAL A 59 1.23 -10.57 -12.79
CA VAL A 59 2.22 -11.25 -13.65
C VAL A 59 3.39 -10.32 -13.98
N PHE A 60 3.10 -9.08 -14.33
CA PHE A 60 4.10 -8.07 -14.71
C PHE A 60 5.05 -7.70 -13.56
N GLY A 61 4.50 -7.48 -12.34
CA GLY A 61 5.23 -6.92 -11.21
C GLY A 61 6.12 -7.94 -10.49
N GLU A 62 7.34 -7.56 -10.16
CA GLU A 62 8.22 -8.23 -9.21
C GLU A 62 7.80 -7.92 -7.76
N LEU A 63 7.18 -6.76 -7.55
CA LEU A 63 6.62 -6.22 -6.33
C LEU A 63 5.16 -5.82 -6.58
N VAL A 64 4.26 -6.06 -5.62
CA VAL A 64 2.83 -5.79 -5.75
C VAL A 64 2.36 -4.88 -4.61
N PHE A 65 1.78 -3.72 -4.94
CA PHE A 65 1.07 -2.88 -3.98
C PHE A 65 -0.42 -3.19 -4.01
N ASN A 66 -1.01 -3.54 -2.87
CA ASN A 66 -2.44 -3.58 -2.67
C ASN A 66 -2.95 -2.21 -2.23
N CYS A 67 -3.49 -1.46 -3.18
CA CYS A 67 -4.09 -0.13 -3.00
C CYS A 67 -5.62 -0.16 -3.17
N THR A 68 -6.24 -1.32 -3.01
CA THR A 68 -7.69 -1.49 -3.10
C THR A 68 -8.37 -1.07 -1.79
N ASN A 69 -9.69 -0.93 -1.80
CA ASN A 69 -10.45 -0.79 -0.56
C ASN A 69 -10.29 -2.07 0.28
N GLY A 70 -10.08 -1.95 1.59
CA GLY A 70 -9.83 -3.09 2.46
C GLY A 70 -10.90 -4.19 2.37
N ALA A 71 -12.17 -3.82 2.26
CA ALA A 71 -13.27 -4.77 2.09
C ALA A 71 -13.19 -5.55 0.76
N SER A 72 -12.45 -5.05 -0.23
CA SER A 72 -12.27 -5.67 -1.55
C SER A 72 -10.90 -6.30 -1.74
N SER A 73 -9.97 -6.16 -0.79
CA SER A 73 -8.56 -6.53 -0.95
C SER A 73 -8.38 -8.03 -1.21
N LEU A 74 -9.04 -8.89 -0.43
CA LEU A 74 -8.95 -10.34 -0.63
C LEU A 74 -9.48 -10.77 -2.01
N ALA A 75 -10.60 -10.19 -2.45
CA ALA A 75 -11.17 -10.47 -3.78
C ALA A 75 -10.25 -9.98 -4.90
N ALA A 76 -9.63 -8.80 -4.76
CA ALA A 76 -8.70 -8.26 -5.74
C ALA A 76 -7.41 -9.10 -5.84
N LEU A 77 -6.84 -9.52 -4.71
CA LEU A 77 -5.67 -10.38 -4.67
C LEU A 77 -5.97 -11.79 -5.18
N SER A 78 -7.17 -12.32 -4.93
CA SER A 78 -7.62 -13.57 -5.52
C SER A 78 -7.75 -13.47 -7.05
N ALA A 79 -8.28 -12.35 -7.56
CA ALA A 79 -8.35 -12.08 -8.99
C ALA A 79 -6.96 -11.83 -9.62
N ALA A 80 -5.99 -11.37 -8.85
CA ALA A 80 -4.60 -11.29 -9.27
C ALA A 80 -3.95 -12.66 -9.45
N GLY A 81 -4.46 -13.68 -8.73
CA GLY A 81 -4.03 -15.07 -8.81
C GLY A 81 -2.94 -15.42 -7.79
N ALA A 82 -3.20 -16.41 -6.95
CA ALA A 82 -2.25 -16.83 -5.90
C ALA A 82 -0.88 -17.25 -6.46
N ALA A 83 -0.84 -17.94 -7.60
CA ALA A 83 0.40 -18.32 -8.26
C ALA A 83 1.22 -17.11 -8.75
N ASN A 84 0.56 -16.03 -9.16
CA ASN A 84 1.22 -14.79 -9.59
C ASN A 84 1.80 -13.99 -8.42
N LEU A 85 1.35 -14.25 -7.19
CA LEU A 85 1.80 -13.60 -5.96
C LEU A 85 2.85 -14.43 -5.21
N GLU A 86 3.03 -15.69 -5.58
CA GLU A 86 3.96 -16.60 -4.91
C GLU A 86 5.40 -16.07 -4.93
N GLY A 87 6.04 -16.04 -3.76
CA GLY A 87 7.40 -15.56 -3.57
C GLY A 87 7.56 -14.03 -3.68
N LYS A 88 6.53 -13.32 -4.12
CA LYS A 88 6.58 -11.85 -4.28
C LYS A 88 6.24 -11.13 -2.98
N ILE A 89 6.76 -9.92 -2.86
CA ILE A 89 6.37 -9.01 -1.80
C ILE A 89 5.02 -8.39 -2.17
N VAL A 90 4.06 -8.49 -1.26
CA VAL A 90 2.76 -7.81 -1.35
C VAL A 90 2.72 -6.71 -0.28
N VAL A 91 2.85 -5.46 -0.73
CA VAL A 91 2.75 -4.28 0.15
C VAL A 91 1.28 -3.93 0.32
N ASP A 92 0.75 -4.14 1.51
CA ASP A 92 -0.64 -3.82 1.82
C ASP A 92 -0.74 -2.44 2.48
N VAL A 93 -1.36 -1.49 1.78
CA VAL A 93 -1.62 -0.13 2.26
C VAL A 93 -3.11 0.11 2.55
N ALA A 94 -3.94 -0.92 2.41
CA ALA A 94 -5.38 -0.81 2.54
C ALA A 94 -5.83 -0.67 4.00
N ASN A 95 -6.98 -0.01 4.18
CA ASN A 95 -7.72 0.00 5.43
C ASN A 95 -9.16 -0.45 5.18
N VAL A 96 -9.75 -1.12 6.15
CA VAL A 96 -11.20 -1.39 6.21
C VAL A 96 -11.85 -0.16 6.84
N LEU A 97 -12.65 0.60 6.06
CA LEU A 97 -13.23 1.88 6.50
C LEU A 97 -14.24 1.76 7.66
N ALA A 98 -14.81 0.58 7.86
CA ALA A 98 -15.65 0.27 9.02
C ALA A 98 -15.01 -0.90 9.78
N PRO A 99 -13.89 -0.67 10.48
CA PRO A 99 -13.19 -1.74 11.15
C PRO A 99 -14.07 -2.32 12.26
N ASN A 100 -14.25 -3.62 12.24
CA ASN A 100 -14.71 -4.33 13.43
C ASN A 100 -13.52 -4.37 14.40
N LEU A 101 -13.50 -3.46 15.37
CA LEU A 101 -12.44 -3.38 16.39
C LEU A 101 -12.36 -4.64 17.27
N GLN A 102 -13.37 -5.53 17.19
CA GLN A 102 -13.39 -6.83 17.85
C GLN A 102 -12.94 -7.95 16.91
N ALA A 103 -12.57 -7.64 15.66
CA ALA A 103 -12.06 -8.65 14.75
C ALA A 103 -10.78 -9.29 15.33
N SER A 104 -10.74 -10.60 15.33
CA SER A 104 -9.61 -11.37 15.84
C SER A 104 -8.36 -11.26 14.95
N GLU A 105 -8.52 -10.87 13.70
CA GLU A 105 -7.45 -10.77 12.69
C GLU A 105 -7.53 -9.43 11.93
N SER A 106 -6.39 -8.79 11.72
CA SER A 106 -6.25 -7.63 10.81
C SER A 106 -6.41 -8.05 9.34
N LEU A 107 -6.63 -7.10 8.45
CA LEU A 107 -6.60 -7.34 7.01
C LEU A 107 -5.24 -7.90 6.56
N GLY A 108 -4.13 -7.37 7.10
CA GLY A 108 -2.79 -7.88 6.82
C GLY A 108 -2.62 -9.35 7.15
N GLU A 109 -3.13 -9.80 8.30
CA GLU A 109 -3.13 -11.22 8.69
C GLU A 109 -4.01 -12.06 7.77
N GLN A 110 -5.21 -11.59 7.45
CA GLN A 110 -6.12 -12.28 6.53
C GLN A 110 -5.48 -12.46 5.13
N ILE A 111 -4.79 -11.43 4.61
CA ILE A 111 -4.06 -11.52 3.34
C ILE A 111 -2.93 -12.54 3.45
N GLN A 112 -2.10 -12.49 4.51
CA GLN A 112 -1.00 -13.44 4.69
C GLN A 112 -1.50 -14.89 4.81
N LYS A 113 -2.61 -15.10 5.47
CA LYS A 113 -3.25 -16.42 5.62
C LYS A 113 -3.82 -16.94 4.29
N ALA A 114 -4.45 -16.07 3.50
CA ALA A 114 -5.01 -16.43 2.20
C ALA A 114 -3.90 -16.68 1.14
N PHE A 115 -2.77 -15.99 1.26
CA PHE A 115 -1.63 -16.10 0.32
C PHE A 115 -0.35 -16.44 1.09
N PRO A 116 -0.22 -17.67 1.65
CA PRO A 116 0.86 -18.02 2.58
C PRO A 116 2.26 -18.03 1.95
N ARG A 117 2.33 -18.10 0.62
CA ARG A 117 3.60 -18.03 -0.11
C ARG A 117 3.97 -16.63 -0.58
N ALA A 118 3.10 -15.64 -0.39
CA ALA A 118 3.42 -14.22 -0.57
C ALA A 118 4.12 -13.68 0.69
N LYS A 119 4.97 -12.68 0.52
CA LYS A 119 5.65 -11.96 1.62
C LYS A 119 4.90 -10.68 1.89
N VAL A 120 3.89 -10.73 2.78
CA VAL A 120 3.05 -9.57 3.06
C VAL A 120 3.77 -8.57 3.96
N VAL A 121 3.78 -7.30 3.56
CA VAL A 121 4.27 -6.17 4.35
C VAL A 121 3.18 -5.12 4.45
N LYS A 122 2.65 -4.89 5.66
CA LYS A 122 1.71 -3.81 5.97
C LYS A 122 2.46 -2.53 6.23
N THR A 123 2.08 -1.45 5.55
CA THR A 123 2.67 -0.12 5.76
C THR A 123 1.81 0.99 5.17
N LEU A 124 2.15 2.26 5.42
CA LEU A 124 1.53 3.48 4.88
C LEU A 124 0.04 3.68 5.22
N ASN A 125 -0.63 2.73 5.82
CA ASN A 125 -2.06 2.78 6.11
C ASN A 125 -2.48 3.76 7.22
N THR A 126 -1.52 4.45 7.85
CA THR A 126 -1.76 5.44 8.92
C THR A 126 -1.78 6.89 8.43
N VAL A 127 -1.56 7.13 7.14
CA VAL A 127 -1.48 8.49 6.56
C VAL A 127 -2.30 8.60 5.27
N ASN A 128 -2.63 9.83 4.85
CA ASN A 128 -3.30 10.05 3.57
C ASN A 128 -2.36 9.80 2.38
N CYS A 129 -2.94 9.59 1.19
CA CYS A 129 -2.20 9.22 -0.01
C CYS A 129 -1.13 10.22 -0.44
N GLU A 130 -1.30 11.51 -0.16
CA GLU A 130 -0.30 12.53 -0.52
C GLU A 130 0.95 12.43 0.37
N ILE A 131 0.73 12.18 1.67
CA ILE A 131 1.82 12.01 2.64
C ILE A 131 2.52 10.66 2.46
N MET A 132 1.77 9.60 2.06
CA MET A 132 2.38 8.30 1.73
C MET A 132 3.57 8.45 0.78
N VAL A 133 3.42 9.27 -0.26
CA VAL A 133 4.37 9.39 -1.36
C VAL A 133 5.27 10.62 -1.29
N ASN A 134 4.93 11.57 -0.42
CA ASN A 134 5.68 12.81 -0.23
C ASN A 134 5.61 13.29 1.22
N PRO A 135 6.28 12.59 2.15
CA PRO A 135 6.25 12.93 3.57
C PRO A 135 6.76 14.35 3.86
N GLN A 136 7.65 14.92 3.03
CA GLN A 136 8.17 16.28 3.19
C GLN A 136 7.11 17.39 3.02
N LYS A 137 5.88 17.05 2.61
CA LYS A 137 4.75 18.00 2.67
C LYS A 137 4.41 18.44 4.10
N LEU A 138 4.80 17.64 5.09
CA LEU A 138 4.68 17.98 6.50
C LEU A 138 6.02 18.47 7.06
N PRO A 139 6.00 19.50 7.90
CA PRO A 139 7.20 19.95 8.59
C PRO A 139 7.60 18.99 9.72
N GLY A 140 8.90 18.92 9.99
CA GLY A 140 9.44 18.13 11.09
C GLY A 140 9.55 16.64 10.80
N SER A 141 9.88 15.87 11.84
CA SER A 141 9.98 14.41 11.79
C SER A 141 8.65 13.78 12.10
N HIS A 142 8.29 12.75 11.35
CA HIS A 142 7.10 11.94 11.61
C HIS A 142 7.30 10.51 11.12
N THR A 143 6.55 9.58 11.68
CA THR A 143 6.84 8.14 11.64
C THR A 143 5.93 7.39 10.66
N VAL A 144 6.50 6.38 9.99
CA VAL A 144 5.76 5.34 9.27
C VAL A 144 6.11 3.96 9.86
N PHE A 145 5.17 3.04 9.80
CA PHE A 145 5.29 1.72 10.43
C PHE A 145 5.37 0.60 9.39
N LEU A 146 6.07 -0.48 9.74
CA LEU A 146 6.14 -1.74 9.00
C LEU A 146 5.69 -2.90 9.87
N SER A 147 4.94 -3.83 9.30
CA SER A 147 4.62 -5.14 9.90
C SER A 147 4.72 -6.21 8.83
N GLY A 148 5.35 -7.34 9.12
CA GLY A 148 5.48 -8.44 8.16
C GLY A 148 6.38 -9.56 8.67
N ASN A 149 6.18 -10.78 8.17
CA ASN A 149 6.89 -11.96 8.65
C ASN A 149 8.29 -12.13 8.03
N ASP A 150 8.51 -11.61 6.81
CA ASP A 150 9.76 -11.76 6.07
C ASP A 150 10.65 -10.52 6.27
N GLN A 151 11.81 -10.72 6.91
CA GLN A 151 12.73 -9.62 7.23
C GLN A 151 13.36 -8.98 5.99
N ASP A 152 13.63 -9.79 4.94
CA ASP A 152 14.21 -9.26 3.69
C ASP A 152 13.19 -8.42 2.94
N ALA A 153 11.92 -8.84 2.93
CA ALA A 153 10.83 -8.05 2.38
C ALA A 153 10.69 -6.72 3.12
N LYS A 154 10.69 -6.73 4.46
CA LYS A 154 10.62 -5.50 5.25
C LYS A 154 11.81 -4.56 4.97
N ARG A 155 13.02 -5.08 4.87
CA ARG A 155 14.22 -4.28 4.51
C ARG A 155 14.06 -3.64 3.12
N MET A 156 13.63 -4.42 2.11
CA MET A 156 13.39 -3.88 0.77
C MET A 156 12.35 -2.77 0.78
N ILE A 157 11.25 -2.94 1.51
CA ILE A 157 10.21 -1.92 1.61
C ILE A 157 10.70 -0.70 2.39
N HIS A 158 11.47 -0.87 3.46
CA HIS A 158 12.11 0.23 4.17
C HIS A 158 12.95 1.10 3.21
N GLU A 159 13.82 0.48 2.39
CA GLU A 159 14.64 1.22 1.42
C GLU A 159 13.76 1.90 0.35
N LEU A 160 12.69 1.26 -0.11
CA LEU A 160 11.75 1.89 -1.04
C LEU A 160 11.07 3.12 -0.41
N LEU A 161 10.64 3.03 0.85
CA LEU A 161 10.05 4.17 1.58
C LEU A 161 11.04 5.32 1.74
N ARG A 162 12.33 5.04 1.92
CA ARG A 162 13.38 6.08 1.91
C ARG A 162 13.43 6.83 0.59
N THR A 163 13.24 6.15 -0.54
CA THR A 163 13.16 6.84 -1.85
C THR A 163 11.90 7.70 -2.00
N PHE A 164 10.83 7.41 -1.24
CA PHE A 164 9.65 8.29 -1.14
C PHE A 164 9.94 9.52 -0.29
N GLY A 165 10.98 9.46 0.55
CA GLY A 165 11.43 10.53 1.43
C GLY A 165 11.15 10.28 2.93
N TRP A 166 10.73 9.09 3.31
CA TRP A 166 10.57 8.72 4.71
C TRP A 166 11.92 8.61 5.41
N THR A 167 12.07 9.29 6.54
CA THR A 167 13.30 9.32 7.34
C THR A 167 13.16 8.57 8.66
N ASP A 168 11.93 8.39 9.15
CA ASP A 168 11.65 7.66 10.37
C ASP A 168 10.67 6.50 10.09
N THR A 169 11.19 5.28 10.15
CA THR A 169 10.45 4.05 9.92
C THR A 169 10.63 3.13 11.12
N ILE A 170 9.52 2.65 11.68
CA ILE A 170 9.54 1.69 12.80
C ILE A 170 9.02 0.33 12.32
N ASP A 171 9.85 -0.69 12.44
CA ASP A 171 9.45 -2.08 12.29
C ASP A 171 8.75 -2.55 13.57
N LEU A 172 7.47 -2.84 13.48
CA LEU A 172 6.65 -3.31 14.60
C LEU A 172 6.75 -4.81 14.86
N GLY A 173 7.39 -5.56 13.95
CA GLY A 173 7.53 -7.01 14.07
C GLY A 173 6.80 -7.79 12.98
N ASP A 174 6.14 -8.87 13.37
CA ASP A 174 5.42 -9.77 12.46
C ASP A 174 4.11 -9.16 11.95
N ILE A 175 3.41 -9.88 11.05
CA ILE A 175 2.19 -9.39 10.42
C ILE A 175 1.03 -9.19 11.42
N ALA A 176 1.04 -9.85 12.59
CA ALA A 176 0.01 -9.67 13.60
C ALA A 176 0.02 -8.25 14.19
N THR A 177 1.17 -7.57 14.17
CA THR A 177 1.28 -6.17 14.61
C THR A 177 0.56 -5.19 13.68
N ALA A 178 0.15 -5.61 12.47
CA ALA A 178 -0.70 -4.81 11.58
C ALA A 178 -2.04 -4.43 12.23
N ARG A 179 -2.51 -5.20 13.23
CA ARG A 179 -3.72 -4.85 14.01
C ARG A 179 -3.60 -3.46 14.64
N ALA A 180 -2.42 -3.11 15.15
CA ALA A 180 -2.21 -1.82 15.79
C ALA A 180 -2.37 -0.66 14.80
N THR A 181 -1.76 -0.76 13.61
CA THR A 181 -1.86 0.28 12.59
C THR A 181 -3.24 0.34 11.94
N GLU A 182 -3.95 -0.77 11.78
CA GLU A 182 -5.33 -0.78 11.29
C GLU A 182 -6.30 -0.21 12.33
N SER A 183 -6.07 -0.48 13.63
CA SER A 183 -6.86 0.09 14.73
C SER A 183 -6.63 1.59 14.94
N TYR A 184 -5.62 2.18 14.32
CA TYR A 184 -5.38 3.61 14.34
C TYR A 184 -6.42 4.42 13.53
N LEU A 185 -7.10 3.80 12.56
CA LEU A 185 -8.02 4.50 11.65
C LEU A 185 -9.11 5.32 12.37
N PRO A 186 -9.78 4.86 13.43
CA PRO A 186 -10.77 5.68 14.18
C PRO A 186 -10.17 6.95 14.77
N LEU A 187 -8.94 6.88 15.31
CA LEU A 187 -8.23 8.07 15.80
C LEU A 187 -7.89 9.01 14.65
N TRP A 188 -7.41 8.48 13.53
CA TRP A 188 -7.11 9.25 12.33
C TRP A 188 -8.34 10.01 11.80
N LEU A 189 -9.49 9.35 11.72
CA LEU A 189 -10.77 9.97 11.30
C LEU A 189 -11.22 11.08 12.27
N SER A 190 -11.02 10.88 13.57
CA SER A 190 -11.34 11.87 14.59
C SER A 190 -10.44 13.10 14.48
N LEU A 191 -9.15 12.89 14.26
CA LEU A 191 -8.18 13.98 14.01
C LEU A 191 -8.52 14.73 12.73
N TRP A 192 -8.82 14.02 11.64
CA TRP A 192 -9.23 14.64 10.38
C TRP A 192 -10.45 15.53 10.56
N LYS A 193 -11.48 15.05 11.24
CA LYS A 193 -12.69 15.84 11.54
C LYS A 193 -12.37 17.08 12.37
N GLN A 194 -11.51 16.96 13.39
CA GLN A 194 -11.18 18.07 14.30
C GLN A 194 -10.26 19.11 13.66
N LEU A 195 -9.30 18.67 12.85
CA LEU A 195 -8.30 19.54 12.21
C LEU A 195 -8.83 20.17 10.89
N GLY A 196 -9.89 19.63 10.31
CA GLY A 196 -10.41 20.06 9.00
C GLY A 196 -9.49 19.72 7.81
N THR A 197 -8.44 18.96 8.03
CA THR A 197 -7.47 18.55 7.00
C THR A 197 -7.04 17.11 7.23
N SER A 198 -6.75 16.38 6.15
CA SER A 198 -6.13 15.06 6.19
C SER A 198 -4.60 15.10 6.07
N THR A 199 -4.03 16.31 5.98
CA THR A 199 -2.59 16.56 5.83
C THR A 199 -1.95 16.65 7.22
N PHE A 200 -1.78 15.50 7.87
CA PHE A 200 -1.13 15.34 9.16
C PHE A 200 -0.54 13.93 9.30
N ASN A 201 0.35 13.75 10.24
CA ASN A 201 0.84 12.44 10.69
C ASN A 201 1.24 12.51 12.16
N ILE A 202 1.56 11.35 12.74
CA ILE A 202 2.07 11.21 14.09
C ILE A 202 3.60 11.06 14.08
N ASN A 203 4.23 11.40 15.21
CA ASN A 203 5.64 11.18 15.45
C ASN A 203 5.83 10.37 16.73
N VAL A 204 6.70 9.37 16.69
CA VAL A 204 7.16 8.63 17.88
C VAL A 204 8.47 9.25 18.34
N VAL A 205 8.40 10.03 19.39
CA VAL A 205 9.61 10.65 20.01
C VAL A 205 10.32 9.60 20.85
N ARG A 206 11.60 9.32 20.54
CA ARG A 206 12.46 8.37 21.23
C ARG A 206 13.91 8.82 21.22
#